data_0137dfbdeb426f60b4d80b3e060eb8ec
#
_entry.id   0137dfbdeb426f60b4d80b3e060eb8ec
#
_cell.length_a   1.000
_cell.length_b   1.000
_cell.length_c   1.000
_cell.angle_alpha   90.00
_cell.angle_beta   90.00
_cell.angle_gamma   90.00
#
_symmetry.space_group_name_H-M   'P 1'
#
loop_
_entity.id
_entity.type
_entity.pdbx_description
1 polymer ?
#
loop_
_entity_poly.entity_id
_entity_poly.type
_entity_poly.pdbx_seq_one_letter_code
_entity_poly.pdbx_strand_id
1 'polypeptide(L)'
;PSARSIRLDLPKFTLVGATTRAGLLTSPLRDRFGFIGRLEFYSPEELIEIILAAAGVLGIEIGKVGALAIAKRSRGTPRIANRLLRRVRDWSQVKAGGAITEDVARQALKNLEIDDIGLDNIDKKIILTIADKFGGGPVGVETISASISEDPGTVEDVYEPYLLQIGFLDRTPRGRVLTKSA
;
A
#
# COMPACT_ATOMS: atom_id res chain seq x y z
N PRO A 1 16.59 -13.97 34.81
CA PRO A 1 15.84 -15.19 34.63
C PRO A 1 16.31 -15.89 33.37
N SER A 2 17.09 -16.99 33.53
CA SER A 2 17.57 -17.79 32.41
C SER A 2 16.36 -18.49 31.76
N ALA A 3 15.96 -18.07 30.57
CA ALA A 3 14.99 -18.81 29.77
C ALA A 3 15.56 -20.22 29.55
N ARG A 4 14.89 -21.24 30.08
CA ARG A 4 15.22 -22.63 29.78
C ARG A 4 14.88 -22.88 28.32
N SER A 5 15.91 -23.14 27.50
CA SER A 5 15.68 -23.58 26.12
C SER A 5 15.20 -25.02 26.14
N ILE A 6 14.06 -25.28 25.52
CA ILE A 6 13.53 -26.64 25.30
C ILE A 6 13.92 -27.01 23.87
N ARG A 7 14.67 -28.13 23.74
CA ARG A 7 14.97 -28.70 22.44
C ARG A 7 13.81 -29.58 22.00
N LEU A 8 13.24 -29.29 20.83
CA LEU A 8 12.20 -30.10 20.20
C LEU A 8 12.79 -30.77 18.95
N ASP A 9 12.59 -32.07 18.82
CA ASP A 9 12.92 -32.79 17.60
C ASP A 9 11.74 -32.69 16.64
N LEU A 10 12.01 -32.03 15.49
CA LEU A 10 11.01 -31.79 14.44
C LEU A 10 11.33 -32.68 13.23
N PRO A 11 10.31 -33.21 12.52
CA PRO A 11 10.52 -33.84 11.23
C PRO A 11 11.14 -32.87 10.24
N LYS A 12 11.68 -33.36 9.13
CA LYS A 12 12.22 -32.51 8.07
C LYS A 12 11.13 -31.57 7.56
N PHE A 13 11.43 -30.28 7.48
CA PHE A 13 10.50 -29.25 7.01
C PHE A 13 11.26 -28.17 6.23
N THR A 14 10.53 -27.41 5.44
CA THR A 14 11.02 -26.18 4.80
C THR A 14 10.46 -24.97 5.54
N LEU A 15 11.35 -24.09 5.99
CA LEU A 15 10.96 -22.86 6.65
C LEU A 15 10.89 -21.72 5.61
N VAL A 16 9.73 -21.09 5.53
CA VAL A 16 9.52 -19.87 4.75
C VAL A 16 9.16 -18.74 5.70
N GLY A 17 9.85 -17.63 5.61
CA GLY A 17 9.59 -16.43 6.40
C GLY A 17 9.43 -15.20 5.53
N ALA A 18 8.62 -14.24 5.97
CA ALA A 18 8.48 -12.94 5.35
C ALA A 18 8.55 -11.84 6.41
N THR A 19 9.19 -10.73 6.10
CA THR A 19 9.29 -9.57 6.99
C THR A 19 9.40 -8.30 6.18
N THR A 20 8.82 -7.22 6.67
CA THR A 20 9.05 -5.87 6.15
C THR A 20 10.30 -5.21 6.75
N ARG A 21 10.88 -5.79 7.82
CA ARG A 21 12.00 -5.25 8.60
C ARG A 21 13.16 -6.24 8.60
N ALA A 22 13.73 -6.53 7.42
CA ALA A 22 14.86 -7.46 7.29
C ALA A 22 16.08 -7.06 8.16
N GLY A 23 16.27 -5.77 8.45
CA GLY A 23 17.32 -5.26 9.32
C GLY A 23 17.20 -5.68 10.80
N LEU A 24 16.01 -6.09 11.25
CA LEU A 24 15.80 -6.61 12.61
C LEU A 24 16.15 -8.10 12.75
N LEU A 25 16.36 -8.81 11.63
CA LEU A 25 16.82 -10.19 11.67
C LEU A 25 18.30 -10.21 12.03
N THR A 26 18.65 -11.01 13.03
CA THR A 26 20.06 -11.22 13.40
C THR A 26 20.81 -11.91 12.26
N SER A 27 22.09 -11.60 12.08
CA SER A 27 22.91 -12.22 11.05
C SER A 27 22.88 -13.76 11.12
N PRO A 28 23.01 -14.42 12.29
CA PRO A 28 22.95 -15.88 12.37
C PRO A 28 21.62 -16.49 11.90
N LEU A 29 20.51 -15.78 12.08
CA LEU A 29 19.22 -16.25 11.58
C LEU A 29 19.13 -16.05 10.05
N ARG A 30 19.55 -14.91 9.56
CA ARG A 30 19.56 -14.58 8.13
C ARG A 30 20.43 -15.53 7.33
N ASP A 31 21.62 -15.87 7.85
CA ASP A 31 22.59 -16.75 7.19
C ASP A 31 22.12 -18.22 7.11
N ARG A 32 21.10 -18.60 7.87
CA ARG A 32 20.49 -19.93 7.83
C ARG A 32 19.46 -20.11 6.72
N PHE A 33 18.98 -19.02 6.12
CA PHE A 33 18.11 -19.10 4.95
C PHE A 33 18.95 -19.29 3.69
N GLY A 34 18.68 -20.35 2.94
CA GLY A 34 19.38 -20.65 1.69
C GLY A 34 19.00 -19.74 0.53
N PHE A 35 17.89 -19.04 0.65
CA PHE A 35 17.41 -18.08 -0.34
C PHE A 35 16.81 -16.86 0.37
N ILE A 36 17.21 -15.67 -0.07
CA ILE A 36 16.66 -14.40 0.39
C ILE A 36 16.19 -13.63 -0.84
N GLY A 37 14.87 -13.51 -0.99
CA GLY A 37 14.24 -12.73 -2.06
C GLY A 37 13.75 -11.38 -1.54
N ARG A 38 13.82 -10.35 -2.37
CA ARG A 38 13.18 -9.06 -2.15
C ARG A 38 11.96 -8.98 -3.05
N LEU A 39 10.81 -8.68 -2.47
CA LEU A 39 9.59 -8.40 -3.22
C LEU A 39 9.54 -6.90 -3.55
N GLU A 40 9.30 -6.59 -4.80
CA GLU A 40 9.12 -5.23 -5.30
C GLU A 40 7.65 -4.93 -5.55
N PHE A 41 7.33 -3.66 -5.78
CA PHE A 41 5.99 -3.27 -6.17
C PHE A 41 5.68 -3.75 -7.58
N TYR A 42 4.43 -4.15 -7.81
CA TYR A 42 3.95 -4.57 -9.10
C TYR A 42 3.70 -3.37 -10.02
N SER A 43 3.97 -3.55 -11.30
CA SER A 43 3.58 -2.60 -12.33
C SER A 43 2.04 -2.59 -12.51
N PRO A 44 1.47 -1.53 -13.09
CA PRO A 44 0.04 -1.53 -13.43
C PRO A 44 -0.37 -2.70 -14.33
N GLU A 45 0.50 -3.12 -15.26
CA GLU A 45 0.28 -4.24 -16.18
C GLU A 45 0.15 -5.56 -15.45
N GLU A 46 1.05 -5.85 -14.52
CA GLU A 46 1.00 -7.04 -13.67
C GLU A 46 -0.23 -7.02 -12.75
N LEU A 47 -0.59 -5.85 -12.23
CA LEU A 47 -1.80 -5.71 -11.39
C LEU A 47 -3.09 -5.92 -12.18
N ILE A 48 -3.14 -5.58 -13.48
CA ILE A 48 -4.29 -5.91 -14.35
C ILE A 48 -4.51 -7.41 -14.39
N GLU A 49 -3.46 -8.20 -14.58
CA GLU A 49 -3.56 -9.66 -14.62
C GLU A 49 -4.08 -10.22 -13.29
N ILE A 50 -3.57 -9.71 -12.18
CA ILE A 50 -4.02 -10.10 -10.83
C ILE A 50 -5.50 -9.73 -10.62
N ILE A 51 -5.92 -8.54 -11.04
CA ILE A 51 -7.31 -8.06 -10.92
C ILE A 51 -8.24 -8.93 -11.76
N LEU A 52 -7.88 -9.23 -13.01
CA LEU A 52 -8.68 -10.06 -13.89
C LEU A 52 -8.82 -11.49 -13.37
N ALA A 53 -7.72 -12.08 -12.87
CA ALA A 53 -7.77 -13.40 -12.26
C ALA A 53 -8.66 -13.41 -10.99
N ALA A 54 -8.52 -12.41 -10.12
CA ALA A 54 -9.36 -12.28 -8.94
C ALA A 54 -10.83 -12.04 -9.29
N ALA A 55 -11.11 -11.25 -10.32
CA ALA A 55 -12.46 -11.00 -10.81
C ALA A 55 -13.12 -12.29 -11.33
N GLY A 56 -12.38 -13.13 -12.05
CA GLY A 56 -12.85 -14.45 -12.49
C GLY A 56 -13.26 -15.35 -11.33
N VAL A 57 -12.43 -15.41 -10.27
CA VAL A 57 -12.75 -16.19 -9.05
C VAL A 57 -13.98 -15.64 -8.32
N LEU A 58 -14.18 -14.33 -8.34
CA LEU A 58 -15.28 -13.65 -7.65
C LEU A 58 -16.56 -13.54 -8.51
N GLY A 59 -16.54 -14.02 -9.75
CA GLY A 59 -17.68 -13.90 -10.70
C GLY A 59 -17.99 -12.45 -11.09
N ILE A 60 -16.98 -11.59 -11.16
CA ILE A 60 -17.10 -10.15 -11.47
C ILE A 60 -16.86 -9.96 -12.96
N GLU A 61 -17.79 -9.33 -13.66
CA GLU A 61 -17.61 -8.92 -15.05
C GLU A 61 -16.81 -7.61 -15.10
N ILE A 62 -15.56 -7.69 -15.60
CA ILE A 62 -14.66 -6.55 -15.74
C ILE A 62 -13.78 -6.69 -16.98
N GLY A 63 -13.67 -5.64 -17.77
CA GLY A 63 -12.76 -5.56 -18.90
C GLY A 63 -11.37 -5.02 -18.50
N LYS A 64 -10.37 -5.17 -19.39
CA LYS A 64 -9.00 -4.69 -19.19
C LYS A 64 -8.93 -3.21 -18.83
N VAL A 65 -9.77 -2.36 -19.41
CA VAL A 65 -9.78 -0.91 -19.19
C VAL A 65 -10.28 -0.58 -17.78
N GLY A 66 -11.33 -1.28 -17.31
CA GLY A 66 -11.79 -1.17 -15.92
C GLY A 66 -10.75 -1.66 -14.92
N ALA A 67 -10.08 -2.79 -15.25
CA ALA A 67 -8.99 -3.31 -14.43
C ALA A 67 -7.80 -2.34 -14.36
N LEU A 68 -7.44 -1.68 -15.49
CA LEU A 68 -6.40 -0.65 -15.52
C LEU A 68 -6.73 0.55 -14.63
N ALA A 69 -8.00 0.99 -14.63
CA ALA A 69 -8.44 2.09 -13.76
C ALA A 69 -8.24 1.78 -12.27
N ILE A 70 -8.45 0.52 -11.87
CA ILE A 70 -8.19 0.03 -10.51
C ILE A 70 -6.68 -0.13 -10.27
N ALA A 71 -5.96 -0.75 -11.21
CA ALA A 71 -4.53 -1.04 -11.10
C ALA A 71 -3.70 0.22 -10.85
N LYS A 72 -3.93 1.28 -11.61
CA LYS A 72 -3.25 2.59 -11.45
C LYS A 72 -3.37 3.19 -10.05
N ARG A 73 -4.46 2.88 -9.34
CA ARG A 73 -4.75 3.39 -7.99
C ARG A 73 -4.39 2.41 -6.88
N SER A 74 -3.79 1.26 -7.26
CA SER A 74 -3.49 0.16 -6.33
C SER A 74 -2.11 0.25 -5.67
N ARG A 75 -1.39 1.35 -5.86
CA ARG A 75 -0.09 1.64 -5.21
C ARG A 75 0.93 0.49 -5.36
N GLY A 76 0.91 -0.20 -6.51
CA GLY A 76 1.80 -1.33 -6.78
C GLY A 76 1.58 -2.57 -5.92
N THR A 77 0.44 -2.71 -5.22
CA THR A 77 0.22 -3.83 -4.30
C THR A 77 -1.03 -4.64 -4.61
N PRO A 78 -0.94 -5.98 -4.72
CA PRO A 78 -2.09 -6.86 -4.94
C PRO A 78 -3.15 -6.78 -3.85
N ARG A 79 -2.75 -6.51 -2.60
CA ARG A 79 -3.67 -6.35 -1.47
C ARG A 79 -4.62 -5.16 -1.70
N ILE A 80 -4.07 -4.02 -2.12
CA ILE A 80 -4.88 -2.81 -2.40
C ILE A 80 -5.72 -3.05 -3.65
N ALA A 81 -5.16 -3.64 -4.72
CA ALA A 81 -5.88 -3.97 -5.94
C ALA A 81 -7.12 -4.82 -5.66
N ASN A 82 -6.97 -5.90 -4.89
CA ASN A 82 -8.08 -6.77 -4.52
C ASN A 82 -9.10 -6.07 -3.60
N ARG A 83 -8.65 -5.20 -2.71
CA ARG A 83 -9.54 -4.39 -1.87
C ARG A 83 -10.37 -3.44 -2.73
N LEU A 84 -9.73 -2.72 -3.65
CA LEU A 84 -10.41 -1.78 -4.55
C LEU A 84 -11.37 -2.51 -5.49
N LEU A 85 -10.97 -3.65 -6.07
CA LEU A 85 -11.83 -4.47 -6.91
C LEU A 85 -13.15 -4.82 -6.20
N ARG A 86 -13.08 -5.28 -4.95
CA ARG A 86 -14.28 -5.61 -4.16
C ARG A 86 -15.15 -4.39 -3.92
N ARG A 87 -14.57 -3.24 -3.60
CA ARG A 87 -15.33 -1.99 -3.37
C ARG A 87 -15.99 -1.48 -4.65
N VAL A 88 -15.27 -1.53 -5.77
CA VAL A 88 -15.81 -1.16 -7.09
C VAL A 88 -16.93 -2.11 -7.49
N ARG A 89 -16.78 -3.43 -7.24
CA ARG A 89 -17.85 -4.41 -7.44
C ARG A 89 -19.11 -4.04 -6.64
N ASP A 90 -18.96 -3.82 -5.34
CA ASP A 90 -20.10 -3.52 -4.45
C ASP A 90 -20.84 -2.26 -4.93
N TRP A 91 -20.09 -1.24 -5.33
CA TRP A 91 -20.66 -0.03 -5.92
C TRP A 91 -21.37 -0.32 -7.27
N SER A 92 -20.73 -1.09 -8.15
CA SER A 92 -21.26 -1.46 -9.47
C SER A 92 -22.56 -2.24 -9.35
N GLN A 93 -22.66 -3.19 -8.44
CA GLN A 93 -23.87 -3.97 -8.19
C GLN A 93 -25.05 -3.08 -7.77
N VAL A 94 -24.80 -2.04 -7.00
CA VAL A 94 -25.87 -1.14 -6.50
C VAL A 94 -26.22 -0.05 -7.51
N LYS A 95 -25.26 0.44 -8.30
CA LYS A 95 -25.41 1.66 -9.12
C LYS A 95 -25.33 1.45 -10.63
N ALA A 96 -24.77 0.31 -11.09
CA ALA A 96 -24.40 0.14 -12.48
C ALA A 96 -24.70 -1.27 -13.06
N GLY A 97 -25.57 -2.04 -12.42
CA GLY A 97 -26.01 -3.35 -12.92
C GLY A 97 -24.97 -4.46 -12.86
N GLY A 98 -23.82 -4.25 -12.19
CA GLY A 98 -22.84 -5.29 -11.86
C GLY A 98 -21.60 -5.35 -12.75
N ALA A 99 -21.64 -4.92 -14.03
CA ALA A 99 -20.47 -4.89 -14.89
C ALA A 99 -19.55 -3.70 -14.55
N ILE A 100 -18.23 -3.94 -14.54
CA ILE A 100 -17.23 -2.92 -14.25
C ILE A 100 -16.61 -2.43 -15.55
N THR A 101 -17.16 -1.37 -16.12
CA THR A 101 -16.55 -0.60 -17.21
C THR A 101 -15.52 0.39 -16.65
N GLU A 102 -14.78 1.09 -17.51
CA GLU A 102 -13.87 2.16 -17.08
C GLU A 102 -14.60 3.25 -16.30
N ASP A 103 -15.72 3.73 -16.82
CA ASP A 103 -16.50 4.79 -16.20
C ASP A 103 -17.05 4.38 -14.84
N VAL A 104 -17.54 3.14 -14.72
CA VAL A 104 -18.01 2.56 -13.46
C VAL A 104 -16.87 2.50 -12.45
N ALA A 105 -15.69 2.02 -12.86
CA ALA A 105 -14.51 1.97 -12.00
C ALA A 105 -14.10 3.37 -11.53
N ARG A 106 -14.02 4.35 -12.44
CA ARG A 106 -13.66 5.74 -12.11
C ARG A 106 -14.67 6.39 -11.15
N GLN A 107 -15.96 6.22 -11.40
CA GLN A 107 -17.01 6.76 -10.52
C GLN A 107 -16.97 6.13 -9.13
N ALA A 108 -16.83 4.81 -9.05
CA ALA A 108 -16.71 4.10 -7.78
C ALA A 108 -15.49 4.57 -6.98
N LEU A 109 -14.33 4.68 -7.65
CA LEU A 109 -13.07 5.13 -7.01
C LEU A 109 -13.16 6.59 -6.55
N LYS A 110 -13.81 7.46 -7.32
CA LYS A 110 -14.11 8.84 -6.91
C LYS A 110 -14.99 8.89 -5.66
N ASN A 111 -16.02 8.02 -5.57
CA ASN A 111 -16.87 7.93 -4.37
C ASN A 111 -16.10 7.37 -3.14
N LEU A 112 -15.02 6.63 -3.37
CA LEU A 112 -14.10 6.20 -2.32
C LEU A 112 -13.05 7.26 -1.99
N GLU A 113 -13.15 8.44 -2.60
CA GLU A 113 -12.23 9.59 -2.42
C GLU A 113 -10.77 9.26 -2.78
N ILE A 114 -10.58 8.31 -3.71
CA ILE A 114 -9.28 7.90 -4.24
C ILE A 114 -9.07 8.59 -5.58
N ASP A 115 -8.01 9.37 -5.69
CA ASP A 115 -7.70 10.12 -6.92
C ASP A 115 -7.00 9.27 -7.99
N ASP A 116 -6.61 9.92 -9.09
CA ASP A 116 -6.05 9.23 -10.27
C ASP A 116 -4.71 8.54 -10.02
N ILE A 117 -3.97 8.97 -9.02
CA ILE A 117 -2.70 8.36 -8.60
C ILE A 117 -2.82 7.50 -7.34
N GLY A 118 -4.03 7.29 -6.84
CA GLY A 118 -4.27 6.42 -5.69
C GLY A 118 -4.10 7.08 -4.33
N LEU A 119 -4.04 8.41 -4.23
CA LEU A 119 -4.05 9.11 -2.95
C LEU A 119 -5.47 9.14 -2.37
N ASP A 120 -5.57 8.84 -1.09
CA ASP A 120 -6.79 9.00 -0.30
C ASP A 120 -6.79 10.32 0.49
N ASN A 121 -7.84 10.54 1.27
CA ASN A 121 -7.98 11.77 2.04
C ASN A 121 -6.88 12.00 3.07
N ILE A 122 -6.34 10.94 3.66
CA ILE A 122 -5.28 11.08 4.66
C ILE A 122 -3.96 11.43 3.98
N ASP A 123 -3.63 10.82 2.85
CA ASP A 123 -2.45 11.21 2.07
C ASP A 123 -2.48 12.71 1.73
N LYS A 124 -3.64 13.18 1.23
CA LYS A 124 -3.84 14.60 0.89
C LYS A 124 -3.73 15.51 2.11
N LYS A 125 -4.27 15.09 3.26
CA LYS A 125 -4.12 15.84 4.52
C LYS A 125 -2.66 15.93 4.95
N ILE A 126 -1.87 14.85 4.79
CA ILE A 126 -0.44 14.85 5.09
C ILE A 126 0.26 15.89 4.21
N ILE A 127 0.08 15.81 2.89
CA ILE A 127 0.72 16.71 1.92
C ILE A 127 0.34 18.17 2.21
N LEU A 128 -0.96 18.46 2.29
CA LEU A 128 -1.47 19.81 2.54
C LEU A 128 -1.01 20.35 3.91
N THR A 129 -0.97 19.50 4.94
CA THR A 129 -0.46 19.91 6.26
C THR A 129 1.00 20.33 6.19
N ILE A 130 1.84 19.57 5.49
CA ILE A 130 3.27 19.90 5.34
C ILE A 130 3.43 21.17 4.48
N ALA A 131 2.64 21.30 3.39
CA ALA A 131 2.70 22.48 2.53
C ALA A 131 2.26 23.76 3.26
N ASP A 132 1.03 23.75 3.79
CA ASP A 132 0.36 24.95 4.27
C ASP A 132 0.85 25.39 5.66
N LYS A 133 1.03 24.41 6.57
CA LYS A 133 1.41 24.74 7.96
C LYS A 133 2.92 24.82 8.16
N PHE A 134 3.71 24.11 7.36
CA PHE A 134 5.15 23.97 7.57
C PHE A 134 5.98 24.40 6.35
N GLY A 135 5.39 25.08 5.37
CA GLY A 135 6.08 25.63 4.21
C GLY A 135 6.84 24.59 3.38
N GLY A 136 6.35 23.36 3.30
CA GLY A 136 7.00 22.25 2.62
C GLY A 136 7.94 21.41 3.49
N GLY A 137 8.13 21.76 4.74
CA GLY A 137 9.00 21.07 5.70
C GLY A 137 10.38 21.72 5.89
N PRO A 138 11.30 21.09 6.66
CA PRO A 138 11.19 19.78 7.30
C PRO A 138 10.30 19.75 8.54
N VAL A 139 9.52 18.68 8.73
CA VAL A 139 8.63 18.50 9.87
C VAL A 139 8.68 17.07 10.40
N GLY A 140 8.65 16.90 11.72
CA GLY A 140 8.69 15.59 12.39
C GLY A 140 7.35 14.83 12.21
N VAL A 141 7.41 13.49 12.19
CA VAL A 141 6.21 12.65 12.08
C VAL A 141 5.20 12.91 13.19
N GLU A 142 5.65 13.06 14.43
CA GLU A 142 4.79 13.36 15.58
C GLU A 142 3.96 14.64 15.36
N THR A 143 4.61 15.68 14.79
CA THR A 143 3.94 16.95 14.50
C THR A 143 2.93 16.83 13.38
N ILE A 144 3.25 16.07 12.31
CA ILE A 144 2.33 15.77 11.22
C ILE A 144 1.11 15.02 11.79
N SER A 145 1.35 13.92 12.50
CA SER A 145 0.35 13.04 13.07
C SER A 145 -0.60 13.78 14.01
N ALA A 146 -0.06 14.59 14.91
CA ALA A 146 -0.87 15.46 15.79
C ALA A 146 -1.73 16.44 14.97
N SER A 147 -1.19 17.00 13.88
CA SER A 147 -1.89 17.99 13.04
C SER A 147 -3.06 17.39 12.25
N ILE A 148 -3.02 16.10 11.92
CA ILE A 148 -4.07 15.40 11.16
C ILE A 148 -4.92 14.46 12.04
N SER A 149 -4.62 14.37 13.34
CA SER A 149 -5.25 13.48 14.32
C SER A 149 -5.12 12.01 13.95
N GLU A 150 -3.90 11.58 13.59
CA GLU A 150 -3.57 10.20 13.22
C GLU A 150 -2.43 9.69 14.12
N ASP A 151 -2.29 8.36 14.25
CA ASP A 151 -1.19 7.74 14.98
C ASP A 151 0.13 7.85 14.19
N PRO A 152 1.27 8.20 14.84
CA PRO A 152 2.55 8.33 14.15
C PRO A 152 3.01 7.04 13.47
N GLY A 153 2.80 5.88 14.08
CA GLY A 153 3.12 4.58 13.47
C GLY A 153 2.27 4.31 12.24
N THR A 154 1.00 4.70 12.26
CA THR A 154 0.12 4.61 11.09
C THR A 154 0.61 5.51 9.95
N VAL A 155 1.04 6.74 10.25
CA VAL A 155 1.62 7.62 9.23
C VAL A 155 2.87 7.00 8.62
N GLU A 156 3.79 6.46 9.45
CA GLU A 156 5.05 5.86 8.98
C GLU A 156 4.89 4.54 8.23
N ASP A 157 3.97 3.67 8.68
CA ASP A 157 3.87 2.31 8.14
C ASP A 157 2.85 2.18 6.99
N VAL A 158 1.86 3.09 6.90
CA VAL A 158 0.76 2.99 5.94
C VAL A 158 0.81 4.06 4.84
N TYR A 159 1.01 5.32 5.20
CA TYR A 159 0.91 6.45 4.27
C TYR A 159 2.25 6.87 3.69
N GLU A 160 3.24 7.09 4.54
CA GLU A 160 4.57 7.58 4.13
C GLU A 160 5.26 6.71 3.06
N PRO A 161 5.20 5.35 3.10
CA PRO A 161 5.88 4.53 2.12
C PRO A 161 5.43 4.80 0.68
N TYR A 162 4.14 5.05 0.47
CA TYR A 162 3.62 5.36 -0.85
C TYR A 162 4.00 6.76 -1.31
N LEU A 163 3.92 7.75 -0.42
CA LEU A 163 4.33 9.14 -0.74
C LEU A 163 5.81 9.24 -1.08
N LEU A 164 6.66 8.46 -0.41
CA LEU A 164 8.09 8.32 -0.74
C LEU A 164 8.27 7.64 -2.11
N GLN A 165 7.52 6.57 -2.39
CA GLN A 165 7.60 5.81 -3.64
C GLN A 165 7.27 6.66 -4.86
N ILE A 166 6.23 7.50 -4.79
CA ILE A 166 5.84 8.39 -5.89
C ILE A 166 6.65 9.69 -5.94
N GLY A 167 7.59 9.85 -5.00
CA GLY A 167 8.49 11.01 -4.95
C GLY A 167 7.81 12.30 -4.53
N PHE A 168 6.72 12.26 -3.76
CA PHE A 168 6.06 13.45 -3.20
C PHE A 168 6.64 13.86 -1.86
N LEU A 169 7.25 12.92 -1.15
CA LEU A 169 7.82 13.12 0.15
C LEU A 169 9.28 12.66 0.15
N ASP A 170 10.15 13.37 0.87
CA ASP A 170 11.50 12.96 1.20
C ASP A 170 11.68 12.89 2.71
N ARG A 171 12.49 11.90 3.16
CA ARG A 171 12.87 11.73 4.55
C ARG A 171 14.27 12.26 4.79
N THR A 172 14.40 13.27 5.63
CA THR A 172 15.68 13.88 6.01
C THR A 172 15.96 13.65 7.51
N PRO A 173 17.22 13.86 8.00
CA PRO A 173 17.52 13.80 9.42
C PRO A 173 16.72 14.81 10.28
N ARG A 174 16.22 15.90 9.68
CA ARG A 174 15.41 16.93 10.34
C ARG A 174 13.91 16.68 10.27
N GLY A 175 13.47 15.72 9.47
CA GLY A 175 12.05 15.41 9.28
C GLY A 175 11.68 15.20 7.82
N ARG A 176 10.38 15.23 7.55
CA ARG A 176 9.76 15.03 6.24
C ARG A 176 9.70 16.34 5.48
N VAL A 177 10.02 16.29 4.19
CA VAL A 177 10.02 17.44 3.28
C VAL A 177 9.23 17.07 2.04
N LEU A 178 8.38 17.97 1.56
CA LEU A 178 7.74 17.81 0.26
C LEU A 178 8.74 18.05 -0.86
N THR A 179 8.62 17.27 -1.91
CA THR A 179 9.39 17.49 -3.14
C THR A 179 8.70 18.52 -4.04
N LYS A 180 9.34 18.87 -5.15
CA LYS A 180 8.74 19.74 -6.17
C LYS A 180 7.59 19.08 -6.94
N SER A 181 7.41 17.78 -6.80
CA SER A 181 6.39 16.98 -7.49
C SER A 181 5.10 16.80 -6.69
N ALA A 182 5.12 17.21 -5.41
CA ALA A 182 3.99 17.10 -4.50
C ALA A 182 2.94 18.21 -4.71
#